data_faff8ddd14ffd2c7db98c50eeaf6b328
#
_entry.id   faff8ddd14ffd2c7db98c50eeaf6b328
#
_cell.length_a   1.000
_cell.length_b   1.000
_cell.length_c   1.000
_cell.angle_alpha   90.00
_cell.angle_beta   90.00
_cell.angle_gamma   90.00
#
_symmetry.space_group_name_H-M   'P 1'
#
loop_
_entity.id
_entity.type
_entity.pdbx_description
1 polymer ?
#
loop_
_entity_poly.entity_id
_entity_poly.type
_entity_poly.pdbx_seq_one_letter_code
_entity_poly.pdbx_strand_id
1 'polypeptide(L)'
;MSTLLVVGGSGFIGRGVCRFAVRDDHEVRSLSRSGRPDLDEPWVDDVSWTSADLFSPNAWRDRLDGVDAVVHAVGALTETPSEGVTFERVNGDAAVLTALEAERAGADAFVFVSAAVKPPGVRNAYLTAKRRAEAAIVDLDLDTVSVRPGPVYGEGQPHIPDVADRVLRFAASAPPIASRLGESRPLSVDTVARAMYRAALEPEERLLDVSDIRDLAG
;
A
#
# COMPACT_ATOMS: atom_id res chain seq x y z
N MET A 1 -1.99 21.01 -5.00
CA MET A 1 -2.41 19.99 -6.00
C MET A 1 -1.14 19.24 -6.36
N SER A 2 -1.10 17.95 -6.14
CA SER A 2 0.08 17.09 -6.40
C SER A 2 -0.31 15.98 -7.37
N THR A 3 0.67 15.39 -8.05
CA THR A 3 0.51 14.23 -8.90
C THR A 3 0.98 12.98 -8.15
N LEU A 4 0.10 12.02 -7.91
CA LEU A 4 0.41 10.79 -7.21
C LEU A 4 0.39 9.58 -8.17
N LEU A 5 1.40 8.71 -8.06
CA LEU A 5 1.35 7.38 -8.67
C LEU A 5 1.03 6.33 -7.61
N VAL A 6 -0.11 5.63 -7.75
CA VAL A 6 -0.50 4.54 -6.87
C VAL A 6 -0.21 3.20 -7.53
N VAL A 7 0.84 2.54 -7.09
CA VAL A 7 1.21 1.20 -7.57
C VAL A 7 0.41 0.16 -6.79
N GLY A 8 -0.43 -0.57 -7.50
CA GLY A 8 -1.46 -1.43 -6.91
C GLY A 8 -2.78 -0.71 -6.63
N GLY A 9 -3.08 0.39 -7.35
CA GLY A 9 -4.28 1.21 -7.14
C GLY A 9 -5.61 0.48 -7.38
N SER A 10 -5.64 -0.58 -8.19
CA SER A 10 -6.83 -1.46 -8.32
C SER A 10 -7.00 -2.46 -7.17
N GLY A 11 -6.00 -2.58 -6.28
CA GLY A 11 -5.99 -3.50 -5.15
C GLY A 11 -6.77 -3.00 -3.93
N PHE A 12 -6.86 -3.84 -2.91
CA PHE A 12 -7.67 -3.62 -1.70
C PHE A 12 -7.35 -2.30 -0.97
N ILE A 13 -6.08 -2.01 -0.68
CA ILE A 13 -5.66 -0.75 -0.02
C ILE A 13 -5.55 0.38 -1.06
N GLY A 14 -4.95 0.10 -2.22
CA GLY A 14 -4.65 1.11 -3.24
C GLY A 14 -5.90 1.85 -3.74
N ARG A 15 -7.05 1.17 -3.86
CA ARG A 15 -8.33 1.82 -4.22
C ARG A 15 -8.71 2.93 -3.26
N GLY A 16 -8.51 2.70 -1.97
CA GLY A 16 -8.77 3.72 -0.96
C GLY A 16 -7.84 4.94 -1.12
N VAL A 17 -6.55 4.71 -1.39
CA VAL A 17 -5.59 5.80 -1.66
C VAL A 17 -6.02 6.62 -2.89
N CYS A 18 -6.33 5.95 -4.01
CA CYS A 18 -6.82 6.64 -5.22
C CYS A 18 -8.07 7.49 -4.93
N ARG A 19 -9.05 6.91 -4.23
CA ARG A 19 -10.29 7.60 -3.88
C ARG A 19 -10.06 8.84 -3.01
N PHE A 20 -9.18 8.79 -2.02
CA PHE A 20 -8.87 9.94 -1.17
C PHE A 20 -8.15 11.03 -1.97
N ALA A 21 -7.18 10.68 -2.80
CA ALA A 21 -6.43 11.62 -3.60
C ALA A 21 -7.30 12.33 -4.65
N VAL A 22 -8.16 11.59 -5.36
CA VAL A 22 -9.13 12.17 -6.31
C VAL A 22 -10.11 13.11 -5.60
N ARG A 23 -10.65 12.71 -4.44
CA ARG A 23 -11.59 13.54 -3.68
C ARG A 23 -10.99 14.89 -3.27
N ASP A 24 -9.71 14.92 -3.00
CA ASP A 24 -8.98 16.10 -2.55
C ASP A 24 -8.29 16.82 -3.75
N ASP A 25 -8.82 16.61 -4.98
CA ASP A 25 -8.43 17.26 -6.25
C ASP A 25 -6.96 17.09 -6.66
N HIS A 26 -6.36 15.94 -6.35
CA HIS A 26 -5.03 15.57 -6.83
C HIS A 26 -5.10 14.84 -8.18
N GLU A 27 -4.06 14.99 -9.02
CA GLU A 27 -3.88 14.13 -10.20
C GLU A 27 -3.46 12.73 -9.74
N VAL A 28 -4.22 11.70 -10.16
CA VAL A 28 -3.96 10.32 -9.75
C VAL A 28 -3.67 9.44 -10.95
N ARG A 29 -2.50 8.84 -10.95
CA ARG A 29 -2.11 7.77 -11.87
C ARG A 29 -2.06 6.46 -11.10
N SER A 30 -2.47 5.37 -11.72
CA SER A 30 -2.42 4.05 -11.12
C SER A 30 -1.73 3.05 -12.03
N LEU A 31 -0.88 2.22 -11.43
CA LEU A 31 -0.18 1.14 -12.10
C LEU A 31 -0.50 -0.18 -11.41
N SER A 32 -1.03 -1.15 -12.15
CA SER A 32 -1.32 -2.49 -11.66
C SER A 32 -1.39 -3.52 -12.79
N ARG A 33 -1.36 -4.81 -12.47
CA ARG A 33 -1.47 -5.86 -13.50
C ARG A 33 -2.83 -5.88 -14.19
N SER A 34 -3.89 -5.61 -13.44
CA SER A 34 -5.27 -5.60 -13.96
C SER A 34 -5.69 -4.27 -14.59
N GLY A 35 -4.92 -3.19 -14.39
CA GLY A 35 -5.31 -1.86 -14.83
C GLY A 35 -6.53 -1.33 -14.06
N ARG A 36 -7.51 -0.77 -14.77
CA ARG A 36 -8.73 -0.19 -14.20
C ARG A 36 -9.56 -1.26 -13.47
N PRO A 37 -10.01 -1.02 -12.22
CA PRO A 37 -10.92 -1.93 -11.51
C PRO A 37 -12.32 -1.89 -12.12
N ASP A 38 -13.03 -3.02 -12.05
CA ASP A 38 -14.46 -3.10 -12.40
C ASP A 38 -15.32 -2.61 -11.22
N LEU A 39 -15.41 -1.29 -11.09
CA LEU A 39 -16.19 -0.59 -10.07
C LEU A 39 -16.99 0.54 -10.71
N ASP A 40 -18.26 0.62 -10.37
CA ASP A 40 -19.17 1.69 -10.79
C ASP A 40 -19.18 2.80 -9.73
N GLU A 41 -18.05 3.51 -9.59
CA GLU A 41 -17.87 4.63 -8.68
C GLU A 41 -17.25 5.83 -9.42
N PRO A 42 -17.78 7.06 -9.23
CA PRO A 42 -17.35 8.25 -10.00
C PRO A 42 -15.83 8.51 -9.97
N TRP A 43 -15.18 8.33 -8.84
CA TRP A 43 -13.74 8.59 -8.69
C TRP A 43 -12.86 7.70 -9.62
N VAL A 44 -13.40 6.57 -10.10
CA VAL A 44 -12.66 5.65 -10.99
C VAL A 44 -12.37 6.28 -12.35
N ASP A 45 -13.25 7.17 -12.82
CA ASP A 45 -13.09 7.87 -14.10
C ASP A 45 -12.02 8.98 -14.03
N ASP A 46 -11.73 9.46 -12.83
CA ASP A 46 -10.76 10.54 -12.60
C ASP A 46 -9.32 10.01 -12.36
N VAL A 47 -9.11 8.69 -12.43
CA VAL A 47 -7.78 8.07 -12.30
C VAL A 47 -7.24 7.61 -13.66
N SER A 48 -5.98 7.94 -13.93
CA SER A 48 -5.26 7.45 -15.12
C SER A 48 -4.73 6.04 -14.88
N TRP A 49 -5.48 5.02 -15.35
CA TRP A 49 -5.16 3.61 -15.15
C TRP A 49 -4.18 3.07 -16.18
N THR A 50 -3.13 2.37 -15.71
CA THR A 50 -2.16 1.66 -16.56
C THR A 50 -2.08 0.20 -16.13
N SER A 51 -2.18 -0.70 -17.12
CA SER A 51 -1.93 -2.14 -16.93
C SER A 51 -0.50 -2.45 -17.33
N ALA A 52 0.33 -2.94 -16.38
CA ALA A 52 1.69 -3.36 -16.68
C ALA A 52 2.24 -4.34 -15.62
N ASP A 53 3.27 -5.10 -16.01
CA ASP A 53 4.10 -5.85 -15.08
C ASP A 53 5.17 -4.93 -14.48
N LEU A 54 5.21 -4.83 -13.15
CA LEU A 54 6.19 -4.02 -12.43
C LEU A 54 7.64 -4.40 -12.74
N PHE A 55 7.89 -5.68 -13.08
CA PHE A 55 9.22 -6.17 -13.43
C PHE A 55 9.65 -5.86 -14.87
N SER A 56 8.85 -5.06 -15.59
CA SER A 56 9.14 -4.54 -16.92
C SER A 56 9.15 -3.01 -16.89
N PRO A 57 10.09 -2.33 -16.19
CA PRO A 57 10.04 -0.89 -15.95
C PRO A 57 10.02 -0.05 -17.24
N ASN A 58 10.59 -0.53 -18.34
CA ASN A 58 10.51 0.15 -19.62
C ASN A 58 9.08 0.33 -20.16
N ALA A 59 8.11 -0.47 -19.66
CA ALA A 59 6.71 -0.41 -20.07
C ALA A 59 5.88 0.60 -19.28
N TRP A 60 6.43 1.19 -18.19
CA TRP A 60 5.64 2.05 -17.30
C TRP A 60 6.40 3.23 -16.67
N ARG A 61 7.72 3.30 -16.81
CA ARG A 61 8.51 4.36 -16.15
C ARG A 61 8.11 5.77 -16.59
N ASP A 62 7.58 5.93 -17.79
CA ASP A 62 7.02 7.20 -18.28
C ASP A 62 5.82 7.68 -17.44
N ARG A 63 5.19 6.79 -16.67
CA ARG A 63 4.12 7.15 -15.73
C ARG A 63 4.62 7.90 -14.49
N LEU A 64 5.94 7.90 -14.27
CA LEU A 64 6.59 8.66 -13.19
C LEU A 64 6.93 10.10 -13.59
N ASP A 65 6.82 10.46 -14.86
CA ASP A 65 7.15 11.81 -15.31
C ASP A 65 6.27 12.87 -14.63
N GLY A 66 6.90 13.74 -13.82
CA GLY A 66 6.22 14.80 -13.06
C GLY A 66 5.35 14.28 -11.91
N VAL A 67 5.63 13.08 -11.38
CA VAL A 67 4.99 12.55 -10.16
C VAL A 67 5.70 13.11 -8.93
N ASP A 68 4.93 13.70 -8.02
CA ASP A 68 5.45 14.24 -6.75
C ASP A 68 5.63 13.11 -5.72
N ALA A 69 4.68 12.16 -5.64
CA ALA A 69 4.74 11.08 -4.66
C ALA A 69 4.27 9.73 -5.22
N VAL A 70 4.94 8.65 -4.80
CA VAL A 70 4.60 7.28 -5.16
C VAL A 70 4.09 6.51 -3.95
N VAL A 71 2.92 5.88 -4.07
CA VAL A 71 2.35 5.00 -3.04
C VAL A 71 2.39 3.56 -3.53
N HIS A 72 3.22 2.72 -2.92
CA HIS A 72 3.35 1.31 -3.27
C HIS A 72 2.48 0.44 -2.37
N ALA A 73 1.32 0.02 -2.89
CA ALA A 73 0.31 -0.80 -2.20
C ALA A 73 0.22 -2.24 -2.74
N VAL A 74 1.31 -2.76 -3.33
CA VAL A 74 1.38 -4.14 -3.84
C VAL A 74 1.84 -5.10 -2.76
N GLY A 75 1.23 -6.29 -2.74
CA GLY A 75 1.63 -7.38 -1.86
C GLY A 75 0.87 -8.67 -2.15
N ALA A 76 1.42 -9.79 -1.69
CA ALA A 76 0.79 -11.10 -1.75
C ALA A 76 0.81 -11.76 -0.36
N LEU A 77 -0.26 -12.48 -0.01
CA LEU A 77 -0.33 -13.31 1.20
C LEU A 77 -0.18 -14.81 0.90
N THR A 78 -0.19 -15.17 -0.37
CA THR A 78 -0.01 -16.54 -0.87
C THR A 78 1.06 -16.55 -1.94
N GLU A 79 1.85 -17.63 -1.99
CA GLU A 79 2.86 -17.84 -3.02
C GLU A 79 2.33 -18.80 -4.09
N THR A 80 2.58 -18.48 -5.36
CA THR A 80 2.41 -19.36 -6.52
C THR A 80 3.69 -19.27 -7.36
N PRO A 81 4.77 -19.96 -6.95
CA PRO A 81 6.08 -19.82 -7.59
C PRO A 81 6.09 -20.13 -9.09
N SER A 82 5.21 -21.04 -9.55
CA SER A 82 5.04 -21.37 -10.98
C SER A 82 4.55 -20.16 -11.80
N GLU A 83 3.91 -19.17 -11.16
CA GLU A 83 3.42 -17.94 -11.78
C GLU A 83 4.34 -16.74 -11.46
N GLY A 84 5.50 -16.99 -10.85
CA GLY A 84 6.43 -15.95 -10.40
C GLY A 84 5.94 -15.16 -9.18
N VAL A 85 4.92 -15.63 -8.47
CA VAL A 85 4.42 -15.00 -7.24
C VAL A 85 5.11 -15.62 -6.04
N THR A 86 6.14 -14.95 -5.52
CA THR A 86 6.81 -15.30 -4.27
C THR A 86 6.80 -14.10 -3.32
N PHE A 87 6.92 -14.32 -2.02
CA PHE A 87 6.99 -13.22 -1.06
C PHE A 87 8.20 -12.31 -1.35
N GLU A 88 9.33 -12.90 -1.67
CA GLU A 88 10.55 -12.18 -2.03
C GLU A 88 10.28 -11.21 -3.19
N ARG A 89 9.76 -11.73 -4.30
CA ARG A 89 9.52 -10.98 -5.52
C ARG A 89 8.44 -9.92 -5.34
N VAL A 90 7.27 -10.30 -4.79
CA VAL A 90 6.08 -9.41 -4.78
C VAL A 90 6.09 -8.46 -3.60
N ASN A 91 6.51 -8.92 -2.40
CA ASN A 91 6.51 -8.08 -1.20
C ASN A 91 7.87 -7.38 -0.95
N GLY A 92 8.91 -7.79 -1.65
CA GLY A 92 10.27 -7.24 -1.54
C GLY A 92 10.71 -6.52 -2.81
N ASP A 93 11.10 -7.29 -3.83
CA ASP A 93 11.74 -6.76 -5.05
C ASP A 93 10.88 -5.74 -5.78
N ALA A 94 9.55 -5.94 -5.84
CA ALA A 94 8.65 -5.01 -6.50
C ALA A 94 8.68 -3.61 -5.86
N ALA A 95 8.74 -3.53 -4.52
CA ALA A 95 8.82 -2.26 -3.82
C ALA A 95 10.16 -1.57 -4.07
N VAL A 96 11.27 -2.31 -3.96
CA VAL A 96 12.62 -1.78 -4.22
C VAL A 96 12.75 -1.26 -5.66
N LEU A 97 12.31 -2.05 -6.63
CA LEU A 97 12.35 -1.63 -8.04
C LEU A 97 11.53 -0.35 -8.28
N THR A 98 10.33 -0.29 -7.71
CA THR A 98 9.47 0.89 -7.84
C THR A 98 10.11 2.12 -7.21
N ALA A 99 10.71 1.98 -6.02
CA ALA A 99 11.38 3.06 -5.32
C ALA A 99 12.59 3.59 -6.10
N LEU A 100 13.41 2.70 -6.69
CA LEU A 100 14.54 3.08 -7.54
C LEU A 100 14.11 3.82 -8.81
N GLU A 101 12.99 3.43 -9.43
CA GLU A 101 12.47 4.15 -10.60
C GLU A 101 11.84 5.49 -10.19
N ALA A 102 11.23 5.58 -8.98
CA ALA A 102 10.72 6.83 -8.42
C ALA A 102 11.86 7.84 -8.15
N GLU A 103 12.93 7.39 -7.48
CA GLU A 103 14.15 8.19 -7.25
C GLU A 103 14.74 8.69 -8.57
N ARG A 104 14.89 7.80 -9.57
CA ARG A 104 15.40 8.16 -10.89
C ARG A 104 14.55 9.22 -11.59
N ALA A 105 13.24 9.18 -11.40
CA ALA A 105 12.29 10.12 -11.99
C ALA A 105 12.25 11.47 -11.23
N GLY A 106 12.86 11.55 -10.04
CA GLY A 106 12.89 12.75 -9.20
C GLY A 106 11.59 12.97 -8.43
N ALA A 107 10.88 11.90 -8.06
CA ALA A 107 9.77 12.02 -7.13
C ALA A 107 10.28 12.46 -5.74
N ASP A 108 9.47 13.23 -5.01
CA ASP A 108 9.85 13.72 -3.68
C ASP A 108 9.63 12.65 -2.60
N ALA A 109 8.55 11.88 -2.67
CA ALA A 109 8.16 10.93 -1.63
C ALA A 109 7.84 9.53 -2.14
N PHE A 110 8.11 8.51 -1.30
CA PHE A 110 7.76 7.12 -1.54
C PHE A 110 7.15 6.47 -0.30
N VAL A 111 5.89 6.08 -0.38
CA VAL A 111 5.16 5.40 0.71
C VAL A 111 5.02 3.92 0.41
N PHE A 112 5.53 3.07 1.30
CA PHE A 112 5.50 1.62 1.16
C PHE A 112 4.57 0.95 2.18
N VAL A 113 3.59 0.16 1.72
CA VAL A 113 2.80 -0.69 2.61
C VAL A 113 3.60 -1.92 3.04
N SER A 114 4.07 -1.91 4.27
CA SER A 114 4.70 -3.04 4.93
C SER A 114 3.68 -3.85 5.75
N ALA A 115 4.04 -4.37 6.91
CA ALA A 115 3.14 -5.04 7.85
C ALA A 115 3.76 -5.04 9.26
N ALA A 116 2.97 -4.82 10.30
CA ALA A 116 3.42 -4.99 11.68
C ALA A 116 3.62 -6.46 12.03
N VAL A 117 2.64 -7.29 11.67
CA VAL A 117 2.58 -8.73 11.95
C VAL A 117 2.27 -9.53 10.69
N LYS A 118 2.65 -10.80 10.68
CA LYS A 118 2.22 -11.71 9.61
C LYS A 118 0.84 -12.29 9.91
N PRO A 119 -0.01 -12.50 8.91
CA PRO A 119 -1.27 -13.22 9.11
C PRO A 119 -1.04 -14.66 9.59
N PRO A 120 -1.98 -15.22 10.35
CA PRO A 120 -1.95 -16.64 10.73
C PRO A 120 -1.80 -17.54 9.49
N GLY A 121 -0.95 -18.57 9.58
CA GLY A 121 -0.70 -19.50 8.49
C GLY A 121 0.30 -18.99 7.41
N VAL A 122 0.60 -17.72 7.34
CA VAL A 122 1.59 -17.16 6.42
C VAL A 122 3.01 -17.44 6.92
N ARG A 123 3.93 -17.80 6.02
CA ARG A 123 5.34 -18.09 6.34
C ARG A 123 6.09 -16.82 6.78
N ASN A 124 7.13 -16.99 7.61
CA ASN A 124 7.97 -15.86 8.06
C ASN A 124 8.66 -15.12 6.89
N ALA A 125 8.89 -15.79 5.77
CA ALA A 125 9.43 -15.17 4.56
C ALA A 125 8.65 -13.93 4.09
N TYR A 126 7.35 -13.86 4.39
CA TYR A 126 6.52 -12.68 4.15
C TYR A 126 7.06 -11.42 4.84
N LEU A 127 7.26 -11.47 6.16
CA LEU A 127 7.82 -10.34 6.91
C LEU A 127 9.29 -10.10 6.55
N THR A 128 10.06 -11.15 6.32
CA THR A 128 11.47 -11.03 5.91
C THR A 128 11.59 -10.23 4.62
N ALA A 129 10.77 -10.54 3.61
CA ALA A 129 10.77 -9.81 2.35
C ALA A 129 10.41 -8.32 2.53
N LYS A 130 9.38 -8.02 3.34
CA LYS A 130 8.97 -6.64 3.63
C LYS A 130 10.04 -5.86 4.40
N ARG A 131 10.67 -6.44 5.43
CA ARG A 131 11.76 -5.78 6.19
C ARG A 131 12.99 -5.53 5.33
N ARG A 132 13.30 -6.46 4.40
CA ARG A 132 14.38 -6.24 3.43
C ARG A 132 14.06 -5.06 2.49
N ALA A 133 12.82 -4.96 2.02
CA ALA A 133 12.41 -3.81 1.22
C ALA A 133 12.53 -2.50 1.99
N GLU A 134 12.00 -2.43 3.23
CA GLU A 134 12.15 -1.26 4.11
C GLU A 134 13.62 -0.83 4.26
N ALA A 135 14.52 -1.79 4.52
CA ALA A 135 15.95 -1.51 4.67
C ALA A 135 16.60 -1.02 3.36
N ALA A 136 16.12 -1.48 2.21
CA ALA A 136 16.68 -1.08 0.92
C ALA A 136 16.19 0.30 0.45
N ILE A 137 14.96 0.70 0.81
CA ILE A 137 14.40 1.97 0.35
C ILE A 137 14.78 3.15 1.25
N VAL A 138 15.13 2.91 2.51
CA VAL A 138 15.42 3.98 3.49
C VAL A 138 16.66 4.80 3.15
N ASP A 139 17.58 4.23 2.37
CA ASP A 139 18.86 4.86 1.97
C ASP A 139 18.77 5.58 0.62
N LEU A 140 17.60 5.58 -0.04
CA LEU A 140 17.37 6.31 -1.28
C LEU A 140 17.23 7.82 -1.03
N ASP A 141 17.52 8.60 -2.05
CA ASP A 141 17.34 10.07 -2.03
C ASP A 141 15.86 10.45 -2.29
N LEU A 142 14.99 9.95 -1.39
CA LEU A 142 13.55 10.12 -1.36
C LEU A 142 13.08 10.25 0.09
N ASP A 143 12.03 11.02 0.32
CA ASP A 143 11.32 10.98 1.59
C ASP A 143 10.52 9.67 1.70
N THR A 144 11.12 8.64 2.30
CA THR A 144 10.54 7.30 2.35
C THR A 144 9.75 7.07 3.63
N VAL A 145 8.51 6.56 3.51
CA VAL A 145 7.64 6.19 4.63
C VAL A 145 7.22 4.73 4.54
N SER A 146 7.63 3.93 5.53
CA SER A 146 7.19 2.55 5.68
C SER A 146 5.98 2.46 6.60
N VAL A 147 4.82 2.08 6.06
CA VAL A 147 3.56 1.94 6.81
C VAL A 147 3.40 0.48 7.22
N ARG A 148 3.36 0.20 8.53
CA ARG A 148 3.23 -1.14 9.12
C ARG A 148 1.85 -1.36 9.76
N PRO A 149 0.80 -1.64 8.98
CA PRO A 149 -0.50 -1.96 9.55
C PRO A 149 -0.50 -3.32 10.26
N GLY A 150 -1.38 -3.45 11.25
CA GLY A 150 -1.85 -4.75 11.74
C GLY A 150 -2.75 -5.44 10.72
N PRO A 151 -3.57 -6.42 11.10
CA PRO A 151 -4.56 -7.02 10.22
C PRO A 151 -5.51 -5.96 9.65
N VAL A 152 -5.67 -5.93 8.31
CA VAL A 152 -6.53 -4.95 7.64
C VAL A 152 -7.85 -5.59 7.26
N TYR A 153 -8.96 -4.96 7.66
CA TYR A 153 -10.32 -5.39 7.35
C TYR A 153 -11.07 -4.35 6.51
N GLY A 154 -12.08 -4.79 5.78
CA GLY A 154 -12.92 -3.89 4.99
C GLY A 154 -13.63 -4.58 3.84
N GLU A 155 -14.50 -3.83 3.17
CA GLU A 155 -15.23 -4.32 2.02
C GLU A 155 -14.29 -4.64 0.86
N GLY A 156 -14.51 -5.78 0.20
CA GLY A 156 -13.67 -6.24 -0.91
C GLY A 156 -12.32 -6.81 -0.48
N GLN A 157 -12.17 -7.24 0.79
CA GLN A 157 -10.97 -7.94 1.26
C GLN A 157 -10.84 -9.31 0.55
N PRO A 158 -9.82 -9.52 -0.30
CA PRO A 158 -9.73 -10.72 -1.15
C PRO A 158 -9.15 -11.95 -0.43
N HIS A 159 -8.58 -11.79 0.78
CA HIS A 159 -7.73 -12.81 1.38
C HIS A 159 -8.30 -13.43 2.66
N ILE A 160 -9.39 -12.91 3.20
CA ILE A 160 -10.02 -13.42 4.42
C ILE A 160 -11.51 -13.66 4.20
N PRO A 161 -12.09 -14.76 4.78
CA PRO A 161 -13.52 -14.99 4.74
C PRO A 161 -14.29 -13.87 5.44
N ASP A 162 -15.54 -13.60 5.02
CA ASP A 162 -16.42 -12.58 5.62
C ASP A 162 -16.60 -12.74 7.13
N VAL A 163 -16.58 -13.97 7.63
CA VAL A 163 -16.66 -14.25 9.07
C VAL A 163 -15.44 -13.68 9.80
N ALA A 164 -14.25 -13.86 9.23
CA ALA A 164 -13.02 -13.34 9.84
C ALA A 164 -12.97 -11.81 9.75
N ASP A 165 -13.46 -11.20 8.65
CA ASP A 165 -13.59 -9.75 8.54
C ASP A 165 -14.51 -9.19 9.65
N ARG A 166 -15.66 -9.83 9.92
CA ARG A 166 -16.55 -9.45 11.02
C ARG A 166 -15.89 -9.55 12.41
N VAL A 167 -15.09 -10.59 12.63
CA VAL A 167 -14.34 -10.75 13.89
C VAL A 167 -13.30 -9.63 14.06
N LEU A 168 -12.59 -9.28 12.99
CA LEU A 168 -11.62 -8.18 13.02
C LEU A 168 -12.30 -6.83 13.30
N ARG A 169 -13.45 -6.56 12.67
CA ARG A 169 -14.27 -5.35 12.94
C ARG A 169 -14.69 -5.27 14.40
N PHE A 170 -15.16 -6.38 14.96
CA PHE A 170 -15.54 -6.44 16.38
C PHE A 170 -14.33 -6.19 17.30
N ALA A 171 -13.20 -6.84 17.04
CA ALA A 171 -11.97 -6.65 17.83
C ALA A 171 -11.44 -5.20 17.75
N ALA A 172 -11.58 -4.55 16.59
CA ALA A 172 -11.19 -3.15 16.40
C ALA A 172 -12.09 -2.17 17.16
N SER A 173 -13.41 -2.49 17.26
CA SER A 173 -14.43 -1.62 17.87
C SER A 173 -14.52 -1.75 19.38
N ALA A 174 -13.96 -2.80 19.99
CA ALA A 174 -14.02 -3.05 21.44
C ALA A 174 -12.79 -2.45 22.15
N PRO A 175 -12.88 -1.26 22.79
CA PRO A 175 -11.72 -0.53 23.34
C PRO A 175 -10.81 -1.36 24.27
N PRO A 176 -11.37 -2.18 25.21
CA PRO A 176 -10.53 -2.96 26.12
C PRO A 176 -9.79 -4.11 25.42
N ILE A 177 -10.27 -4.59 24.28
CA ILE A 177 -9.60 -5.60 23.45
C ILE A 177 -8.57 -4.89 22.57
N ALA A 178 -8.98 -3.86 21.86
CA ALA A 178 -8.16 -3.12 20.91
C ALA A 178 -6.88 -2.54 21.54
N SER A 179 -6.96 -2.02 22.78
CA SER A 179 -5.80 -1.48 23.49
C SER A 179 -4.76 -2.53 23.90
N ARG A 180 -5.16 -3.81 24.02
CA ARG A 180 -4.26 -4.90 24.39
C ARG A 180 -3.60 -5.59 23.21
N LEU A 181 -4.06 -5.32 22.00
CA LEU A 181 -3.56 -5.99 20.78
C LEU A 181 -2.26 -5.36 20.24
N GLY A 182 -1.92 -4.13 20.63
CA GLY A 182 -0.70 -3.46 20.16
C GLY A 182 -0.59 -3.50 18.63
N GLU A 183 0.53 -4.02 18.13
CA GLU A 183 0.78 -4.18 16.69
C GLU A 183 -0.19 -5.13 15.97
N SER A 184 -0.88 -6.01 16.70
CA SER A 184 -1.89 -6.91 16.15
C SER A 184 -3.29 -6.29 16.11
N ARG A 185 -3.43 -5.01 16.47
CA ARG A 185 -4.72 -4.30 16.41
C ARG A 185 -5.20 -4.21 14.96
N PRO A 186 -6.43 -4.68 14.67
CA PRO A 186 -7.00 -4.57 13.34
C PRO A 186 -7.28 -3.11 12.97
N LEU A 187 -7.02 -2.75 11.71
CA LEU A 187 -7.31 -1.45 11.13
C LEU A 187 -8.27 -1.57 9.96
N SER A 188 -9.14 -0.58 9.78
CA SER A 188 -9.96 -0.53 8.57
C SER A 188 -9.10 -0.20 7.35
N VAL A 189 -9.49 -0.71 6.19
CA VAL A 189 -8.80 -0.38 4.93
C VAL A 189 -8.79 1.13 4.68
N ASP A 190 -9.86 1.84 5.04
CA ASP A 190 -9.95 3.29 4.92
C ASP A 190 -8.95 4.02 5.83
N THR A 191 -8.75 3.53 7.07
CA THR A 191 -7.74 4.07 7.98
C THR A 191 -6.34 3.94 7.38
N VAL A 192 -5.99 2.74 6.90
CA VAL A 192 -4.67 2.49 6.31
C VAL A 192 -4.47 3.30 5.02
N ALA A 193 -5.46 3.30 4.13
CA ALA A 193 -5.38 4.03 2.88
C ALA A 193 -5.26 5.55 3.08
N ARG A 194 -6.01 6.12 4.06
CA ARG A 194 -5.93 7.54 4.40
C ARG A 194 -4.57 7.91 4.99
N ALA A 195 -4.03 7.08 5.88
CA ALA A 195 -2.70 7.31 6.43
C ALA A 195 -1.61 7.27 5.35
N MET A 196 -1.67 6.29 4.42
CA MET A 196 -0.75 6.22 3.29
C MET A 196 -0.86 7.43 2.37
N TYR A 197 -2.08 7.89 2.09
CA TYR A 197 -2.34 9.08 1.30
C TYR A 197 -1.75 10.34 1.95
N ARG A 198 -2.00 10.54 3.26
CA ARG A 198 -1.45 11.68 3.99
C ARG A 198 0.07 11.64 4.08
N ALA A 199 0.65 10.46 4.35
CA ALA A 199 2.09 10.26 4.37
C ALA A 199 2.76 10.54 3.01
N ALA A 200 2.04 10.39 1.90
CA ALA A 200 2.55 10.72 0.58
C ALA A 200 2.61 12.23 0.32
N LEU A 201 1.75 13.01 0.97
CA LEU A 201 1.71 14.47 0.84
C LEU A 201 2.63 15.17 1.85
N GLU A 202 2.73 14.61 3.05
CA GLU A 202 3.48 15.15 4.19
C GLU A 202 4.28 14.02 4.88
N PRO A 203 5.45 13.65 4.34
CA PRO A 203 6.25 12.52 4.82
C PRO A 203 7.08 12.90 6.06
N GLU A 204 6.43 13.20 7.19
CA GLU A 204 7.10 13.64 8.43
C GLU A 204 7.84 12.50 9.13
N GLU A 205 7.31 11.28 9.07
CA GLU A 205 7.81 10.10 9.78
C GLU A 205 8.28 9.02 8.79
N ARG A 206 9.47 8.44 9.02
CA ARG A 206 9.99 7.36 8.15
C ARG A 206 9.32 6.00 8.37
N LEU A 207 8.70 5.80 9.51
CA LEU A 207 8.02 4.58 9.88
C LEU A 207 6.72 4.91 10.63
N LEU A 208 5.61 4.37 10.15
CA LEU A 208 4.31 4.45 10.83
C LEU A 208 3.92 3.07 11.37
N ASP A 209 3.82 2.96 12.68
CA ASP A 209 3.25 1.79 13.34
C ASP A 209 1.71 1.85 13.39
N VAL A 210 1.07 0.91 14.09
CA VAL A 210 -0.40 0.84 14.19
C VAL A 210 -1.00 2.06 14.89
N SER A 211 -0.30 2.68 15.86
CA SER A 211 -0.78 3.89 16.53
C SER A 211 -0.63 5.11 15.63
N ASP A 212 0.53 5.27 15.01
CA ASP A 212 0.81 6.39 14.10
C ASP A 212 -0.15 6.41 12.90
N ILE A 213 -0.43 5.22 12.32
CA ILE A 213 -1.42 5.06 11.23
C ILE A 213 -2.79 5.59 11.65
N ARG A 214 -3.22 5.32 12.89
CA ARG A 214 -4.53 5.78 13.38
C ARG A 214 -4.55 7.27 13.63
N ASP A 215 -3.50 7.80 14.23
CA ASP A 215 -3.37 9.21 14.56
C ASP A 215 -3.27 10.04 13.28
N LEU A 216 -2.50 9.58 12.29
CA LEU A 216 -2.40 10.24 10.99
C LEU A 216 -3.70 10.14 10.18
N ALA A 217 -4.52 9.10 10.34
CA ALA A 217 -5.79 8.93 9.64
C ALA A 217 -6.97 9.73 10.25
N GLY A 218 -6.85 10.18 11.49
CA GLY A 218 -7.88 10.87 12.31
C GLY A 218 -8.22 12.26 11.89
#